data_d258b50668499a4099d6a8323c3943a9
#
_entry.id   d258b50668499a4099d6a8323c3943a9
#
_cell.length_a   1.000
_cell.length_b   1.000
_cell.length_c   1.000
_cell.angle_alpha   90.00
_cell.angle_beta   90.00
_cell.angle_gamma   90.00
#
_symmetry.space_group_name_H-M   'P 1'
#
loop_
_entity.id
_entity.type
_entity.pdbx_description
1 polymer ?
#
loop_
_entity_poly.entity_id
_entity_poly.type
_entity_poly.pdbx_seq_one_letter_code
_entity_poly.pdbx_strand_id
1 'polypeptide(L)'
;MKKESSKYYYVYGMQFEKDRVYTHEDFMNLPEDMRVELIDGVFYEMYPEDPITGMSAPKRVHQKLVTTLLRRIGNYIEDNGGSCEVYPAPFEVRVKADNKNTVEPDISVICDPSKLTDEGCMGAPDWIIEIVSPSNPGNDYIRKLNLYRESGVREYWIIDPVKMKISVYEFEKGSSSPQEYTFEDKIKAGIYDDLEIDFSGIDLG
;
A
#
# COMPACT_ATOMS: atom_id res chain seq x y z
N MET A 1 -24.52 -20.68 26.12
CA MET A 1 -24.54 -19.21 25.99
C MET A 1 -23.88 -18.85 24.69
N LYS A 2 -24.64 -18.41 23.66
CA LYS A 2 -24.06 -17.79 22.47
C LYS A 2 -23.49 -16.46 22.93
N LYS A 3 -22.18 -16.23 22.76
CA LYS A 3 -21.59 -14.89 22.86
C LYS A 3 -22.28 -14.03 21.80
N GLU A 4 -23.11 -13.07 22.21
CA GLU A 4 -23.54 -12.00 21.31
C GLU A 4 -22.27 -11.37 20.73
N SER A 5 -22.08 -11.46 19.40
CA SER A 5 -21.01 -10.76 18.73
C SER A 5 -21.26 -9.27 18.92
N SER A 6 -20.30 -8.54 19.46
CA SER A 6 -20.40 -7.08 19.61
C SER A 6 -20.88 -6.46 18.29
N LYS A 7 -21.89 -5.57 18.37
CA LYS A 7 -22.38 -4.78 17.23
C LYS A 7 -21.32 -3.83 16.67
N TYR A 8 -20.24 -3.61 17.42
CA TYR A 8 -19.24 -2.60 17.13
C TYR A 8 -17.84 -3.22 16.99
N TYR A 9 -16.97 -2.52 16.23
CA TYR A 9 -15.52 -2.69 16.23
C TYR A 9 -14.85 -1.37 16.59
N TYR A 10 -13.56 -1.38 16.88
CA TYR A 10 -12.82 -0.21 17.35
C TYR A 10 -11.57 -0.01 16.49
N VAL A 11 -11.28 1.25 16.19
CA VAL A 11 -10.09 1.71 15.46
C VAL A 11 -9.54 2.89 16.26
N TYR A 12 -8.32 2.79 16.74
CA TYR A 12 -7.70 3.77 17.68
C TYR A 12 -8.62 4.16 18.85
N GLY A 13 -9.39 3.20 19.37
CA GLY A 13 -10.34 3.44 20.46
C GLY A 13 -11.66 4.11 20.06
N MET A 14 -11.82 4.57 18.84
CA MET A 14 -13.08 5.06 18.30
C MET A 14 -13.99 3.88 17.88
N GLN A 15 -15.26 4.00 18.17
CA GLN A 15 -16.27 2.96 17.96
C GLN A 15 -16.96 3.11 16.61
N PHE A 16 -17.02 2.00 15.85
CA PHE A 16 -17.69 1.91 14.54
C PHE A 16 -18.70 0.75 14.52
N GLU A 17 -19.78 0.89 13.75
CA GLU A 17 -20.79 -0.15 13.59
C GLU A 17 -20.35 -1.19 12.57
N LYS A 18 -20.44 -2.50 12.91
CA LYS A 18 -20.04 -3.60 12.00
C LYS A 18 -20.90 -3.75 10.76
N ASP A 19 -22.18 -3.44 10.88
CA ASP A 19 -23.15 -3.61 9.79
C ASP A 19 -23.30 -2.35 8.92
N ARG A 20 -22.56 -1.27 9.24
CA ARG A 20 -22.51 -0.05 8.44
C ARG A 20 -21.40 -0.13 7.43
N VAL A 21 -21.70 0.22 6.17
CA VAL A 21 -20.71 0.46 5.12
C VAL A 21 -20.36 1.95 5.16
N TYR A 22 -19.10 2.25 5.46
CA TYR A 22 -18.57 3.62 5.51
C TYR A 22 -18.12 4.08 4.13
N THR A 23 -18.11 5.39 3.93
CA THR A 23 -17.78 6.04 2.66
C THR A 23 -16.57 6.96 2.82
N HIS A 24 -16.05 7.45 1.70
CA HIS A 24 -15.00 8.46 1.70
C HIS A 24 -15.45 9.76 2.41
N GLU A 25 -16.74 10.12 2.38
CA GLU A 25 -17.26 11.25 3.16
C GLU A 25 -17.14 10.99 4.66
N ASP A 26 -17.44 9.77 5.12
CA ASP A 26 -17.21 9.39 6.52
C ASP A 26 -15.71 9.44 6.87
N PHE A 27 -14.81 9.02 5.96
CA PHE A 27 -13.36 9.09 6.10
C PHE A 27 -12.89 10.55 6.30
N MET A 28 -13.36 11.48 5.47
CA MET A 28 -13.02 12.90 5.56
C MET A 28 -13.53 13.58 6.85
N ASN A 29 -14.52 13.00 7.53
CA ASN A 29 -15.04 13.50 8.80
C ASN A 29 -14.33 12.90 10.05
N LEU A 30 -13.33 12.05 9.87
CA LEU A 30 -12.51 11.54 10.96
C LEU A 30 -11.56 12.63 11.51
N PRO A 31 -11.09 12.51 12.76
CA PRO A 31 -10.05 13.37 13.29
C PRO A 31 -8.79 13.35 12.39
N GLU A 32 -8.18 14.52 12.16
CA GLU A 32 -7.02 14.68 11.27
C GLU A 32 -5.77 13.87 11.70
N ASP A 33 -5.66 13.53 12.98
CA ASP A 33 -4.58 12.72 13.53
C ASP A 33 -4.83 11.22 13.42
N MET A 34 -6.01 10.80 12.96
CA MET A 34 -6.37 9.40 12.82
C MET A 34 -5.85 8.84 11.49
N ARG A 35 -4.86 7.95 11.56
CA ARG A 35 -4.27 7.27 10.41
C ARG A 35 -4.97 5.96 10.11
N VAL A 36 -5.93 5.99 9.21
CA VAL A 36 -6.76 4.83 8.82
C VAL A 36 -6.81 4.65 7.31
N GLU A 37 -7.10 3.44 6.90
CA GLU A 37 -7.53 3.13 5.53
C GLU A 37 -9.00 2.69 5.54
N LEU A 38 -9.70 3.00 4.47
CA LEU A 38 -11.06 2.55 4.22
C LEU A 38 -11.01 1.46 3.14
N ILE A 39 -11.37 0.22 3.49
CA ILE A 39 -11.36 -0.91 2.55
C ILE A 39 -12.73 -1.60 2.62
N ASP A 40 -13.42 -1.65 1.48
CA ASP A 40 -14.78 -2.21 1.34
C ASP A 40 -15.77 -1.62 2.36
N GLY A 41 -15.60 -0.34 2.69
CA GLY A 41 -16.45 0.39 3.63
C GLY A 41 -16.18 0.08 5.10
N VAL A 42 -15.00 -0.47 5.43
CA VAL A 42 -14.55 -0.74 6.80
C VAL A 42 -13.26 0.01 7.07
N PHE A 43 -13.17 0.69 8.22
CA PHE A 43 -11.94 1.37 8.65
C PHE A 43 -10.95 0.41 9.27
N TYR A 44 -9.67 0.56 8.91
CA TYR A 44 -8.53 -0.19 9.44
C TYR A 44 -7.43 0.76 9.89
N GLU A 45 -6.76 0.42 10.98
CA GLU A 45 -5.59 1.16 11.47
C GLU A 45 -4.41 0.93 10.52
N MET A 46 -3.77 2.03 10.07
CA MET A 46 -2.54 1.94 9.27
C MET A 46 -1.35 1.53 10.14
N TYR A 47 -1.30 2.04 11.36
CA TYR A 47 -0.19 1.82 12.30
C TYR A 47 -0.72 1.31 13.64
N PRO A 48 -1.20 0.05 13.71
CA PRO A 48 -1.60 -0.53 14.98
C PRO A 48 -0.40 -0.55 15.94
N GLU A 49 -0.65 -0.32 17.23
CA GLU A 49 0.41 -0.36 18.24
C GLU A 49 1.12 -1.72 18.22
N ASP A 50 2.44 -1.69 18.14
CA ASP A 50 3.26 -2.88 18.34
C ASP A 50 3.12 -3.34 19.80
N PRO A 51 2.62 -4.57 20.05
CA PRO A 51 2.30 -5.03 21.41
C PRO A 51 3.54 -5.16 22.32
N ILE A 52 4.75 -5.12 21.74
CA ILE A 52 6.02 -5.25 22.47
C ILE A 52 6.62 -3.88 22.77
N THR A 53 6.61 -2.98 21.78
CA THR A 53 7.30 -1.69 21.87
C THR A 53 6.35 -0.52 22.11
N GLY A 54 5.04 -0.69 21.94
CA GLY A 54 4.05 0.39 21.97
C GLY A 54 4.22 1.43 20.85
N MET A 55 5.09 1.17 19.87
CA MET A 55 5.38 2.11 18.80
C MET A 55 4.52 1.82 17.57
N SER A 56 3.84 2.84 17.07
CA SER A 56 2.99 2.78 15.89
C SER A 56 3.63 3.38 14.63
N ALA A 57 4.82 3.98 14.74
CA ALA A 57 5.48 4.64 13.61
C ALA A 57 6.33 3.64 12.76
N PRO A 58 6.45 3.88 11.44
CA PRO A 58 7.33 3.10 10.58
C PRO A 58 8.78 3.13 11.05
N LYS A 59 9.46 1.97 11.04
CA LYS A 59 10.85 1.84 11.49
C LYS A 59 11.84 2.39 10.44
N ARG A 60 13.10 2.67 10.87
CA ARG A 60 14.19 3.18 10.01
C ARG A 60 14.36 2.37 8.73
N VAL A 61 14.32 1.04 8.81
CA VAL A 61 14.48 0.15 7.64
C VAL A 61 13.37 0.37 6.61
N HIS A 62 12.13 0.49 7.07
CA HIS A 62 10.97 0.81 6.23
C HIS A 62 11.18 2.12 5.48
N GLN A 63 11.50 3.21 6.20
CA GLN A 63 11.73 4.53 5.60
C GLN A 63 12.92 4.53 4.62
N LYS A 64 13.96 3.74 4.92
CA LYS A 64 15.10 3.60 4.01
C LYS A 64 14.73 2.90 2.70
N LEU A 65 13.89 1.87 2.78
CA LEU A 65 13.35 1.19 1.58
C LEU A 65 12.49 2.14 0.76
N VAL A 66 11.49 2.81 1.38
CA VAL A 66 10.64 3.80 0.71
C VAL A 66 11.50 4.82 -0.03
N THR A 67 12.43 5.48 0.66
CA THR A 67 13.27 6.54 0.08
C THR A 67 14.15 6.01 -1.06
N THR A 68 14.72 4.80 -0.91
CA THR A 68 15.60 4.21 -1.92
C THR A 68 14.83 3.84 -3.19
N LEU A 69 13.68 3.21 -3.03
CA LEU A 69 12.82 2.79 -4.16
C LEU A 69 12.23 4.01 -4.87
N LEU A 70 11.69 4.96 -4.11
CA LEU A 70 11.14 6.21 -4.66
C LEU A 70 12.17 6.92 -5.54
N ARG A 71 13.40 7.09 -5.05
CA ARG A 71 14.48 7.72 -5.80
C ARG A 71 14.86 6.94 -7.07
N ARG A 72 14.97 5.59 -6.99
CA ARG A 72 15.35 4.76 -8.15
C ARG A 72 14.27 4.80 -9.23
N ILE A 73 13.01 4.69 -8.83
CA ILE A 73 11.87 4.76 -9.75
C ILE A 73 11.76 6.17 -10.35
N GLY A 74 11.81 7.21 -9.53
CA GLY A 74 11.74 8.61 -9.98
C GLY A 74 12.86 8.96 -10.96
N ASN A 75 14.12 8.62 -10.64
CA ASN A 75 15.25 8.86 -11.55
C ASN A 75 15.05 8.13 -12.89
N TYR A 76 14.61 6.86 -12.85
CA TYR A 76 14.35 6.13 -14.08
C TYR A 76 13.28 6.80 -14.94
N ILE A 77 12.18 7.27 -14.34
CA ILE A 77 11.12 7.97 -15.06
C ILE A 77 11.66 9.26 -15.71
N GLU A 78 12.41 10.06 -14.95
CA GLU A 78 13.01 11.31 -15.43
C GLU A 78 14.03 11.07 -16.55
N ASP A 79 14.98 10.14 -16.36
CA ASP A 79 16.04 9.82 -17.30
C ASP A 79 15.52 9.29 -18.65
N ASN A 80 14.35 8.64 -18.65
CA ASN A 80 13.70 8.11 -19.84
C ASN A 80 12.59 9.01 -20.41
N GLY A 81 12.39 10.21 -19.84
CA GLY A 81 11.33 11.14 -20.28
C GLY A 81 9.93 10.53 -20.15
N GLY A 82 9.73 9.65 -19.15
CA GLY A 82 8.46 9.00 -18.88
C GLY A 82 7.40 9.97 -18.35
N SER A 83 6.13 9.68 -18.62
CA SER A 83 4.99 10.48 -18.16
C SER A 83 4.42 10.02 -16.80
N CYS A 84 4.93 8.92 -16.27
CA CYS A 84 4.46 8.44 -14.96
C CYS A 84 4.99 9.33 -13.83
N GLU A 85 4.23 9.39 -12.75
CA GLU A 85 4.64 10.05 -11.51
C GLU A 85 4.69 9.04 -10.37
N VAL A 86 5.58 9.26 -9.39
CA VAL A 86 5.76 8.37 -8.24
C VAL A 86 5.60 9.13 -6.94
N TYR A 87 4.74 8.64 -6.06
CA TYR A 87 4.37 9.26 -4.80
C TYR A 87 4.57 8.32 -3.62
N PRO A 88 5.19 8.76 -2.51
CA PRO A 88 5.23 8.03 -1.25
C PRO A 88 4.01 8.36 -0.40
N ALA A 89 3.67 7.52 0.57
CA ALA A 89 2.76 7.88 1.65
C ALA A 89 3.29 9.09 2.47
N PRO A 90 2.39 9.95 3.03
CA PRO A 90 0.94 9.91 2.88
C PRO A 90 0.50 10.47 1.53
N PHE A 91 -0.14 9.68 0.72
CA PHE A 91 -0.73 10.07 -0.55
C PHE A 91 -2.02 9.29 -0.74
N GLU A 92 -3.16 9.99 -0.73
CA GLU A 92 -4.47 9.36 -0.81
C GLU A 92 -4.69 8.70 -2.18
N VAL A 93 -5.14 7.45 -2.17
CA VAL A 93 -5.52 6.70 -3.37
C VAL A 93 -6.93 6.14 -3.21
N ARG A 94 -7.86 6.64 -4.02
CA ARG A 94 -9.21 6.08 -4.16
C ARG A 94 -9.19 5.05 -5.27
N VAL A 95 -8.78 3.83 -4.93
CA VAL A 95 -8.49 2.78 -5.93
C VAL A 95 -9.69 2.35 -6.79
N LYS A 96 -10.92 2.53 -6.27
CA LYS A 96 -12.18 2.27 -6.99
C LYS A 96 -13.07 3.52 -6.98
N ALA A 97 -13.89 3.69 -8.01
CA ALA A 97 -14.87 4.79 -8.08
C ALA A 97 -16.13 4.56 -7.21
N ASP A 98 -16.04 3.73 -6.16
CA ASP A 98 -17.18 3.29 -5.36
C ASP A 98 -17.32 4.02 -4.00
N ASN A 99 -16.45 4.99 -3.71
CA ASN A 99 -16.38 5.74 -2.46
C ASN A 99 -16.17 4.92 -1.18
N LYS A 100 -15.76 3.65 -1.29
CA LYS A 100 -15.62 2.72 -0.17
C LYS A 100 -14.19 2.23 0.03
N ASN A 101 -13.29 2.72 -0.80
CA ASN A 101 -11.92 2.26 -0.86
C ASN A 101 -10.96 3.44 -0.99
N THR A 102 -10.41 3.86 0.15
CA THR A 102 -9.40 4.92 0.26
C THR A 102 -8.21 4.37 1.05
N VAL A 103 -7.05 4.32 0.42
CA VAL A 103 -5.81 3.77 0.99
C VAL A 103 -4.65 4.74 0.82
N GLU A 104 -3.57 4.55 1.58
CA GLU A 104 -2.31 5.29 1.45
C GLU A 104 -1.15 4.30 1.28
N PRO A 105 -0.91 3.76 0.07
CA PRO A 105 0.18 2.82 -0.17
C PRO A 105 1.54 3.47 0.10
N ASP A 106 2.51 2.69 0.56
CA ASP A 106 3.87 3.18 0.82
C ASP A 106 4.51 3.86 -0.40
N ILE A 107 4.29 3.29 -1.60
CA ILE A 107 4.68 3.90 -2.88
C ILE A 107 3.61 3.61 -3.94
N SER A 108 3.21 4.64 -4.67
CA SER A 108 2.28 4.56 -5.81
C SER A 108 2.92 5.15 -7.07
N VAL A 109 2.85 4.42 -8.18
CA VAL A 109 3.27 4.90 -9.52
C VAL A 109 2.03 5.03 -10.39
N ILE A 110 1.81 6.24 -10.93
CA ILE A 110 0.64 6.60 -11.73
C ILE A 110 1.11 7.06 -13.11
N CYS A 111 0.68 6.38 -14.17
CA CYS A 111 1.07 6.70 -15.55
C CYS A 111 -0.02 7.44 -16.34
N ASP A 112 -1.23 7.51 -15.80
CA ASP A 112 -2.33 8.29 -16.35
C ASP A 112 -2.53 9.57 -15.53
N PRO A 113 -2.06 10.74 -16.01
CA PRO A 113 -2.17 11.99 -15.27
C PRO A 113 -3.62 12.45 -15.04
N SER A 114 -4.59 11.92 -15.79
CA SER A 114 -6.00 12.25 -15.56
C SER A 114 -6.55 11.69 -14.23
N LYS A 115 -5.84 10.75 -13.60
CA LYS A 115 -6.16 10.22 -12.27
C LYS A 115 -5.63 11.10 -11.13
N LEU A 116 -4.72 12.04 -11.41
CA LEU A 116 -4.11 12.88 -10.40
C LEU A 116 -4.97 14.11 -10.12
N THR A 117 -5.17 14.40 -8.84
CA THR A 117 -5.83 15.61 -8.32
C THR A 117 -4.97 16.25 -7.25
N ASP A 118 -5.37 17.44 -6.77
CA ASP A 118 -4.65 18.10 -5.67
C ASP A 118 -4.74 17.29 -4.35
N GLU A 119 -5.80 16.47 -4.20
CA GLU A 119 -5.99 15.64 -3.00
C GLU A 119 -5.28 14.27 -3.09
N GLY A 120 -5.03 13.74 -4.31
CA GLY A 120 -4.44 12.42 -4.48
C GLY A 120 -4.76 11.75 -5.81
N CYS A 121 -4.87 10.42 -5.83
CA CYS A 121 -5.15 9.63 -7.01
C CYS A 121 -6.60 9.11 -7.02
N MET A 122 -7.32 9.39 -8.13
CA MET A 122 -8.69 8.94 -8.37
C MET A 122 -8.68 7.78 -9.37
N GLY A 123 -8.57 6.56 -8.88
CA GLY A 123 -8.48 5.32 -9.64
C GLY A 123 -7.26 4.50 -9.26
N ALA A 124 -7.12 3.32 -9.86
CA ALA A 124 -6.01 2.42 -9.56
C ALA A 124 -4.68 2.98 -10.09
N PRO A 125 -3.62 3.10 -9.26
CA PRO A 125 -2.25 3.27 -9.72
C PRO A 125 -1.83 2.14 -10.65
N ASP A 126 -0.83 2.39 -11.49
CA ASP A 126 -0.26 1.35 -12.35
C ASP A 126 0.58 0.37 -11.54
N TRP A 127 1.34 0.85 -10.56
CA TRP A 127 2.17 0.03 -9.69
C TRP A 127 2.08 0.50 -8.24
N ILE A 128 1.89 -0.45 -7.32
CA ILE A 128 1.88 -0.21 -5.88
C ILE A 128 2.96 -1.05 -5.23
N ILE A 129 3.66 -0.45 -4.27
CA ILE A 129 4.63 -1.14 -3.42
C ILE A 129 4.24 -0.92 -1.96
N GLU A 130 4.13 -2.03 -1.21
CA GLU A 130 3.92 -2.04 0.24
C GLU A 130 5.10 -2.67 0.95
N ILE A 131 5.60 -2.03 2.00
CA ILE A 131 6.72 -2.50 2.79
C ILE A 131 6.21 -2.97 4.14
N VAL A 132 6.38 -4.27 4.40
CA VAL A 132 5.86 -4.91 5.62
C VAL A 132 6.45 -4.28 6.87
N SER A 133 5.58 -3.76 7.74
CA SER A 133 5.94 -3.40 9.11
C SER A 133 5.71 -4.57 10.05
N PRO A 134 6.61 -4.85 11.03
CA PRO A 134 6.39 -5.89 12.03
C PRO A 134 5.10 -5.73 12.85
N SER A 135 4.58 -4.51 12.96
CA SER A 135 3.33 -4.21 13.66
C SER A 135 2.08 -4.45 12.81
N ASN A 136 2.23 -4.69 11.49
CA ASN A 136 1.09 -4.94 10.61
C ASN A 136 1.09 -6.43 10.22
N PRO A 137 0.23 -7.26 10.86
CA PRO A 137 0.17 -8.69 10.59
C PRO A 137 -0.40 -8.98 9.20
N GLY A 138 0.06 -10.08 8.60
CA GLY A 138 -0.21 -10.50 7.21
C GLY A 138 -1.65 -10.50 6.69
N ASN A 139 -2.65 -10.28 7.54
CA ASN A 139 -4.04 -10.15 7.13
C ASN A 139 -4.32 -8.87 6.31
N ASP A 140 -3.53 -7.81 6.52
CA ASP A 140 -3.66 -6.57 5.78
C ASP A 140 -3.27 -6.76 4.31
N TYR A 141 -2.16 -7.43 4.05
CA TYR A 141 -1.69 -7.71 2.69
C TYR A 141 -2.64 -8.57 1.88
N ILE A 142 -3.38 -9.50 2.52
CA ILE A 142 -4.39 -10.32 1.85
C ILE A 142 -5.58 -9.47 1.41
N ARG A 143 -6.05 -8.53 2.25
CA ARG A 143 -7.14 -7.60 1.90
C ARG A 143 -6.71 -6.68 0.78
N LYS A 144 -5.55 -6.04 0.91
CA LYS A 144 -4.98 -5.14 -0.10
C LYS A 144 -4.68 -5.86 -1.41
N LEU A 145 -4.21 -7.12 -1.37
CA LEU A 145 -3.98 -7.93 -2.56
C LEU A 145 -5.24 -8.08 -3.41
N ASN A 146 -6.38 -8.42 -2.77
CA ASN A 146 -7.65 -8.57 -3.48
C ASN A 146 -8.16 -7.20 -3.97
N LEU A 147 -8.10 -6.17 -3.12
CA LEU A 147 -8.49 -4.81 -3.48
C LEU A 147 -7.73 -4.33 -4.72
N TYR A 148 -6.40 -4.41 -4.73
CA TYR A 148 -5.56 -3.92 -5.83
C TYR A 148 -5.78 -4.71 -7.12
N ARG A 149 -5.88 -6.04 -7.01
CA ARG A 149 -6.19 -6.89 -8.17
C ARG A 149 -7.52 -6.52 -8.82
N GLU A 150 -8.58 -6.39 -8.02
CA GLU A 150 -9.92 -6.09 -8.51
C GLU A 150 -10.08 -4.64 -9.02
N SER A 151 -9.23 -3.73 -8.54
CA SER A 151 -9.27 -2.32 -8.91
C SER A 151 -8.57 -2.02 -10.25
N GLY A 152 -7.77 -2.96 -10.78
CA GLY A 152 -7.04 -2.77 -12.03
C GLY A 152 -5.62 -2.22 -11.84
N VAL A 153 -5.03 -2.34 -10.65
CA VAL A 153 -3.58 -2.18 -10.46
C VAL A 153 -2.88 -3.19 -11.36
N ARG A 154 -1.85 -2.76 -12.10
CA ARG A 154 -1.14 -3.62 -13.06
C ARG A 154 -0.09 -4.47 -12.38
N GLU A 155 0.61 -3.89 -11.40
CA GLU A 155 1.69 -4.54 -10.66
C GLU A 155 1.64 -4.20 -9.16
N TYR A 156 1.89 -5.20 -8.30
CA TYR A 156 1.89 -5.03 -6.86
C TYR A 156 3.07 -5.75 -6.22
N TRP A 157 3.89 -5.04 -5.46
CA TRP A 157 5.02 -5.59 -4.73
C TRP A 157 4.78 -5.54 -3.22
N ILE A 158 5.08 -6.66 -2.55
CA ILE A 158 5.11 -6.75 -1.10
C ILE A 158 6.55 -7.02 -0.68
N ILE A 159 7.16 -6.10 0.06
CA ILE A 159 8.55 -6.19 0.51
C ILE A 159 8.58 -6.46 2.01
N ASP A 160 9.04 -7.63 2.43
CA ASP A 160 9.19 -8.01 3.84
C ASP A 160 10.67 -7.97 4.24
N PRO A 161 11.14 -6.87 4.86
CA PRO A 161 12.54 -6.73 5.25
C PRO A 161 12.94 -7.63 6.42
N VAL A 162 11.97 -8.16 7.19
CA VAL A 162 12.26 -9.09 8.29
C VAL A 162 12.53 -10.48 7.76
N LYS A 163 11.72 -10.91 6.79
CA LYS A 163 11.89 -12.21 6.13
C LYS A 163 12.87 -12.18 4.97
N MET A 164 13.41 -10.99 4.63
CA MET A 164 14.28 -10.79 3.46
C MET A 164 13.64 -11.31 2.17
N LYS A 165 12.34 -11.01 1.98
CA LYS A 165 11.52 -11.57 0.91
C LYS A 165 10.77 -10.47 0.17
N ILE A 166 10.64 -10.64 -1.15
CA ILE A 166 9.88 -9.74 -2.00
C ILE A 166 8.92 -10.59 -2.84
N SER A 167 7.63 -10.28 -2.76
CA SER A 167 6.58 -10.95 -3.53
C SER A 167 6.05 -9.99 -4.60
N VAL A 168 6.18 -10.37 -5.87
CA VAL A 168 5.81 -9.56 -7.03
C VAL A 168 4.58 -10.17 -7.70
N TYR A 169 3.50 -9.42 -7.78
CA TYR A 169 2.28 -9.78 -8.48
C TYR A 169 2.16 -8.95 -9.75
N GLU A 170 2.20 -9.58 -10.90
CA GLU A 170 1.95 -8.96 -12.20
C GLU A 170 0.50 -9.25 -12.63
N PHE A 171 -0.45 -8.45 -12.15
CA PHE A 171 -1.88 -8.66 -12.39
C PHE A 171 -2.25 -8.52 -13.87
N GLU A 172 -1.59 -7.60 -14.59
CA GLU A 172 -1.81 -7.41 -16.03
C GLU A 172 -1.50 -8.69 -16.85
N LYS A 173 -0.55 -9.50 -16.37
CA LYS A 173 -0.22 -10.79 -17.01
C LYS A 173 -1.13 -11.94 -16.55
N GLY A 174 -2.16 -11.66 -15.76
CA GLY A 174 -3.10 -12.64 -15.23
C GLY A 174 -2.52 -13.57 -14.16
N SER A 175 -1.40 -13.19 -13.54
CA SER A 175 -0.79 -13.99 -12.47
C SER A 175 -1.68 -14.05 -11.24
N SER A 176 -2.02 -15.27 -10.79
CA SER A 176 -2.73 -15.51 -9.54
C SER A 176 -1.81 -15.72 -8.34
N SER A 177 -0.54 -15.99 -8.59
CA SER A 177 0.50 -16.23 -7.58
C SER A 177 1.67 -15.28 -7.78
N PRO A 178 2.37 -14.87 -6.70
CA PRO A 178 3.52 -14.00 -6.84
C PRO A 178 4.72 -14.73 -7.41
N GLN A 179 5.59 -13.99 -8.06
CA GLN A 179 6.99 -14.36 -8.19
C GLN A 179 7.71 -13.95 -6.90
N GLU A 180 8.51 -14.85 -6.36
CA GLU A 180 9.18 -14.65 -5.09
C GLU A 180 10.67 -14.38 -5.31
N TYR A 181 11.16 -13.33 -4.65
CA TYR A 181 12.55 -12.86 -4.72
C TYR A 181 13.11 -12.62 -3.32
N THR A 182 14.42 -12.45 -3.24
CA THR A 182 15.17 -12.08 -2.05
C THR A 182 15.81 -10.72 -2.20
N PHE A 183 16.46 -10.23 -1.14
CA PHE A 183 17.23 -8.98 -1.20
C PHE A 183 18.60 -9.14 -1.90
N GLU A 184 18.90 -10.29 -2.47
CA GLU A 184 20.10 -10.51 -3.30
C GLU A 184 19.78 -10.42 -4.80
N ASP A 185 18.51 -10.27 -5.16
CA ASP A 185 18.04 -10.31 -6.53
C ASP A 185 17.94 -8.90 -7.17
N LYS A 186 18.02 -8.91 -8.50
CA LYS A 186 17.57 -7.81 -9.35
C LYS A 186 16.20 -8.14 -9.89
N ILE A 187 15.26 -7.24 -9.68
CA ILE A 187 13.87 -7.48 -10.03
C ILE A 187 13.47 -6.49 -11.13
N LYS A 188 13.03 -7.03 -12.26
CA LYS A 188 12.47 -6.22 -13.34
C LYS A 188 11.06 -5.81 -12.99
N ALA A 189 10.77 -4.50 -13.05
CA ALA A 189 9.40 -3.99 -12.94
C ALA A 189 8.61 -4.33 -14.21
N GLY A 190 7.45 -4.97 -14.05
CA GLY A 190 6.65 -5.49 -15.16
C GLY A 190 5.97 -4.41 -15.98
N ILE A 191 5.71 -3.22 -15.38
CA ILE A 191 5.11 -2.07 -16.07
C ILE A 191 6.10 -1.31 -16.96
N TYR A 192 7.39 -1.62 -16.88
CA TYR A 192 8.46 -1.02 -17.69
C TYR A 192 9.25 -2.08 -18.46
N ASP A 193 9.81 -1.68 -19.61
CA ASP A 193 10.56 -2.60 -20.47
C ASP A 193 11.95 -2.95 -19.93
N ASP A 194 12.61 -2.03 -19.22
CA ASP A 194 14.01 -2.14 -18.83
C ASP A 194 14.34 -1.62 -17.41
N LEU A 195 13.34 -1.23 -16.60
CA LEU A 195 13.57 -0.88 -15.21
C LEU A 195 13.88 -2.13 -14.38
N GLU A 196 15.08 -2.21 -13.84
CA GLU A 196 15.49 -3.22 -12.86
C GLU A 196 15.83 -2.57 -11.52
N ILE A 197 15.26 -3.08 -10.45
CA ILE A 197 15.57 -2.69 -9.08
C ILE A 197 16.54 -3.72 -8.47
N ASP A 198 17.78 -3.32 -8.26
CA ASP A 198 18.81 -4.13 -7.62
C ASP A 198 18.70 -4.04 -6.10
N PHE A 199 18.15 -5.06 -5.46
CA PHE A 199 18.00 -5.10 -4.00
C PHE A 199 19.32 -5.42 -3.29
N SER A 200 20.29 -6.11 -3.93
CA SER A 200 21.58 -6.45 -3.33
C SER A 200 22.42 -5.23 -2.94
N GLY A 201 22.18 -4.10 -3.61
CA GLY A 201 22.83 -2.82 -3.31
C GLY A 201 22.12 -1.98 -2.24
N ILE A 202 21.07 -2.50 -1.58
CA ILE A 202 20.34 -1.77 -0.53
C ILE A 202 20.87 -2.19 0.85
N ASP A 203 21.78 -1.38 1.40
CA ASP A 203 22.22 -1.55 2.79
C ASP A 203 21.10 -1.19 3.75
N LEU A 204 20.57 -2.12 4.50
CA LEU A 204 19.52 -1.91 5.49
C LEU A 204 20.06 -1.49 6.87
N GLY A 205 21.40 -1.56 7.06
CA GLY A 205 22.11 -1.15 8.28
C GLY A 205 22.16 -2.19 9.36
#